data_f1e660f9c0516dd433db6e443d36d292
#
_entry.id   f1e660f9c0516dd433db6e443d36d292
#
_cell.length_a   1.000
_cell.length_b   1.000
_cell.length_c   1.000
_cell.angle_alpha   90.00
_cell.angle_beta   90.00
_cell.angle_gamma   90.00
#
_symmetry.space_group_name_H-M   'P 1'
#
loop_
_entity.id
_entity.type
_entity.pdbx_description
1 polymer ?
#
loop_
_entity_poly.entity_id
_entity_poly.type
_entity_poly.pdbx_seq_one_letter_code
_entity_poly.pdbx_strand_id
1 'polypeptide(L)'
;MKSLIKSVAVSLLISSSAAFAETVAVITPYLAQPGTQAAIEGFEAAASDKGWDVNVIDTAGDIAAAISRIEDSITQNVDAIVINVDPAQVSAGLQSAKDAGIPVVGLDAGADPLLVANVTSNGYAMAAETSVYIANRIEGSGKIVMFVFDAFPPVQIRGVIADAVFGNFPDIEVLDRVTPDVSDGGIADSRAKMEAILAANPEP
;
A
#
# COMPACT_ATOMS: atom_id res chain seq x y z
N MET A 1 70.92 22.30 35.09
CA MET A 1 69.46 22.12 35.31
C MET A 1 68.87 21.80 33.93
N LYS A 2 68.55 20.51 33.68
CA LYS A 2 68.00 20.04 32.43
C LYS A 2 66.48 19.77 32.66
N SER A 3 65.63 20.60 32.02
CA SER A 3 64.19 20.48 32.05
C SER A 3 63.76 19.35 31.11
N LEU A 4 63.12 18.29 31.59
CA LEU A 4 62.47 17.27 30.80
C LEU A 4 61.04 17.72 30.52
N ILE A 5 60.77 18.07 29.26
CA ILE A 5 59.41 18.28 28.77
C ILE A 5 58.82 16.90 28.45
N LYS A 6 57.86 16.42 29.24
CA LYS A 6 57.10 15.22 28.93
C LYS A 6 55.96 15.59 27.95
N SER A 7 56.09 15.20 26.71
CA SER A 7 55.00 15.27 25.70
C SER A 7 53.99 14.19 26.00
N VAL A 8 52.79 14.59 26.41
CA VAL A 8 51.63 13.68 26.50
C VAL A 8 50.95 13.66 25.15
N ALA A 9 51.09 12.58 24.41
CA ALA A 9 50.32 12.32 23.20
C ALA A 9 48.93 11.91 23.57
N VAL A 10 47.93 12.79 23.38
CA VAL A 10 46.51 12.44 23.50
C VAL A 10 46.11 11.79 22.19
N SER A 11 45.98 10.46 22.21
CA SER A 11 45.41 9.70 21.08
C SER A 11 43.89 9.92 21.07
N LEU A 12 43.37 10.73 20.15
CA LEU A 12 41.95 10.83 19.88
C LEU A 12 41.51 9.54 19.17
N LEU A 13 40.86 8.65 19.91
CA LEU A 13 40.13 7.52 19.34
C LEU A 13 38.88 8.09 18.68
N ILE A 14 38.94 8.34 17.36
CA ILE A 14 37.78 8.58 16.53
C ILE A 14 37.09 7.22 16.40
N SER A 15 36.10 6.96 17.27
CA SER A 15 35.16 5.87 17.06
C SER A 15 34.32 6.23 15.83
N SER A 16 34.71 5.75 14.67
CA SER A 16 33.83 5.71 13.51
C SER A 16 32.72 4.72 13.87
N SER A 17 31.56 5.21 14.32
CA SER A 17 30.34 4.44 14.27
C SER A 17 30.13 4.08 12.80
N ALA A 18 30.30 2.82 12.44
CA ALA A 18 29.82 2.31 11.19
C ALA A 18 28.30 2.59 11.21
N ALA A 19 27.84 3.52 10.40
CA ALA A 19 26.43 3.65 10.14
C ALA A 19 26.04 2.37 9.39
N PHE A 20 25.40 1.44 10.09
CA PHE A 20 24.74 0.33 9.44
C PHE A 20 23.59 0.94 8.63
N ALA A 21 23.44 0.52 7.36
CA ALA A 21 22.26 0.85 6.58
C ALA A 21 21.04 0.30 7.31
N GLU A 22 20.01 1.13 7.49
CA GLU A 22 18.74 0.65 8.05
C GLU A 22 18.09 -0.29 7.04
N THR A 23 17.61 -1.45 7.51
CA THR A 23 16.98 -2.47 6.68
C THR A 23 15.46 -2.39 6.84
N VAL A 24 14.76 -2.22 5.72
CA VAL A 24 13.31 -2.11 5.70
C VAL A 24 12.70 -3.24 4.86
N ALA A 25 11.79 -4.00 5.43
CA ALA A 25 10.99 -4.98 4.70
C ALA A 25 9.70 -4.33 4.20
N VAL A 26 9.42 -4.41 2.90
CA VAL A 26 8.15 -3.98 2.29
C VAL A 26 7.36 -5.22 1.90
N ILE A 27 6.21 -5.46 2.53
CA ILE A 27 5.40 -6.66 2.33
C ILE A 27 4.08 -6.27 1.67
N THR A 28 3.80 -6.84 0.51
CA THR A 28 2.59 -6.59 -0.26
C THR A 28 2.08 -7.87 -0.94
N PRO A 29 0.78 -8.14 -0.96
CA PRO A 29 0.18 -9.15 -1.83
C PRO A 29 -0.20 -8.60 -3.23
N TYR A 30 0.07 -7.33 -3.52
CA TYR A 30 -0.48 -6.63 -4.69
C TYR A 30 0.60 -6.04 -5.60
N LEU A 31 1.82 -6.60 -5.61
CA LEU A 31 2.93 -6.06 -6.42
C LEU A 31 2.64 -6.08 -7.94
N ALA A 32 1.79 -7.00 -8.40
CA ALA A 32 1.36 -7.04 -9.80
C ALA A 32 0.54 -5.80 -10.23
N GLN A 33 0.06 -4.98 -9.29
CA GLN A 33 -0.75 -3.80 -9.58
C GLN A 33 0.12 -2.57 -9.89
N PRO A 34 -0.11 -1.87 -11.01
CA PRO A 34 0.72 -0.72 -11.40
C PRO A 34 0.81 0.39 -10.35
N GLY A 35 -0.30 0.64 -9.61
CA GLY A 35 -0.33 1.63 -8.54
C GLY A 35 0.56 1.25 -7.36
N THR A 36 0.57 -0.02 -6.98
CA THR A 36 1.44 -0.56 -5.92
C THR A 36 2.91 -0.51 -6.35
N GLN A 37 3.22 -0.91 -7.59
CA GLN A 37 4.57 -0.83 -8.14
C GLN A 37 5.11 0.60 -8.07
N ALA A 38 4.37 1.57 -8.59
CA ALA A 38 4.79 2.97 -8.59
C ALA A 38 5.01 3.54 -7.18
N ALA A 39 4.17 3.14 -6.21
CA ALA A 39 4.32 3.57 -4.83
C ALA A 39 5.57 2.96 -4.17
N ILE A 40 5.84 1.67 -4.42
CA ILE A 40 7.03 0.98 -3.90
C ILE A 40 8.29 1.50 -4.56
N GLU A 41 8.33 1.69 -5.88
CA GLU A 41 9.45 2.30 -6.59
C GLU A 41 9.80 3.70 -6.03
N GLY A 42 8.78 4.51 -5.75
CA GLY A 42 8.96 5.81 -5.10
C GLY A 42 9.53 5.71 -3.69
N PHE A 43 9.11 4.70 -2.93
CA PHE A 43 9.66 4.42 -1.60
C PHE A 43 11.13 3.96 -1.69
N GLU A 44 11.45 3.01 -2.58
CA GLU A 44 12.82 2.52 -2.79
C GLU A 44 13.78 3.65 -3.20
N ALA A 45 13.33 4.54 -4.10
CA ALA A 45 14.13 5.70 -4.50
C ALA A 45 14.43 6.62 -3.30
N ALA A 46 13.42 6.94 -2.48
CA ALA A 46 13.60 7.78 -1.30
C ALA A 46 14.44 7.11 -0.20
N ALA A 47 14.34 5.80 -0.05
CA ALA A 47 15.14 5.00 0.87
C ALA A 47 16.61 4.95 0.42
N SER A 48 16.85 4.78 -0.88
CA SER A 48 18.21 4.80 -1.46
C SER A 48 18.93 6.12 -1.20
N ASP A 49 18.23 7.25 -1.30
CA ASP A 49 18.80 8.59 -1.00
C ASP A 49 19.23 8.71 0.48
N LYS A 50 18.66 7.88 1.36
CA LYS A 50 19.02 7.82 2.78
C LYS A 50 20.05 6.74 3.10
N GLY A 51 20.41 5.91 2.12
CA GLY A 51 21.30 4.76 2.30
C GLY A 51 20.63 3.60 3.02
N TRP A 52 19.32 3.50 2.99
CA TRP A 52 18.57 2.36 3.54
C TRP A 52 18.57 1.18 2.58
N ASP A 53 18.55 -0.03 3.12
CA ASP A 53 18.41 -1.28 2.37
C ASP A 53 16.95 -1.73 2.40
N VAL A 54 16.33 -1.86 1.23
CA VAL A 54 14.90 -2.18 1.08
C VAL A 54 14.74 -3.57 0.49
N ASN A 55 14.02 -4.44 1.21
CA ASN A 55 13.63 -5.76 0.76
C ASN A 55 12.14 -5.82 0.46
N VAL A 56 11.79 -5.84 -0.83
CA VAL A 56 10.40 -5.95 -1.29
C VAL A 56 9.99 -7.42 -1.39
N ILE A 57 8.92 -7.78 -0.70
CA ILE A 57 8.39 -9.14 -0.57
C ILE A 57 6.97 -9.17 -1.12
N ASP A 58 6.80 -9.74 -2.30
CA ASP A 58 5.48 -10.00 -2.88
C ASP A 58 4.95 -11.36 -2.42
N THR A 59 3.73 -11.38 -1.91
CA THR A 59 3.05 -12.63 -1.56
C THR A 59 1.99 -13.05 -2.59
N ALA A 60 1.92 -12.35 -3.72
CA ALA A 60 1.09 -12.71 -4.88
C ALA A 60 -0.37 -13.03 -4.53
N GLY A 61 -1.00 -12.19 -3.71
CA GLY A 61 -2.38 -12.35 -3.25
C GLY A 61 -2.55 -13.22 -2.00
N ASP A 62 -1.50 -13.90 -1.53
CA ASP A 62 -1.56 -14.76 -0.34
C ASP A 62 -1.39 -13.93 0.96
N ILE A 63 -2.51 -13.69 1.64
CA ILE A 63 -2.53 -12.95 2.91
C ILE A 63 -1.93 -13.77 4.06
N ALA A 64 -2.10 -15.10 4.06
CA ALA A 64 -1.51 -15.94 5.10
C ALA A 64 0.03 -15.93 5.00
N ALA A 65 0.56 -15.93 3.77
CA ALA A 65 1.99 -15.73 3.53
C ALA A 65 2.46 -14.37 4.03
N ALA A 66 1.67 -13.31 3.91
CA ALA A 66 2.05 -11.98 4.41
C ALA A 66 2.33 -11.99 5.93
N ILE A 67 1.52 -12.70 6.73
CA ILE A 67 1.78 -12.87 8.18
C ILE A 67 3.14 -13.53 8.40
N SER A 68 3.41 -14.64 7.69
CA SER A 68 4.69 -15.35 7.81
C SER A 68 5.88 -14.46 7.42
N ARG A 69 5.72 -13.59 6.40
CA ARG A 69 6.79 -12.66 5.99
C ARG A 69 7.04 -11.56 7.02
N ILE A 70 6.01 -11.12 7.75
CA ILE A 70 6.19 -10.22 8.88
C ILE A 70 7.01 -10.91 9.97
N GLU A 71 6.69 -12.16 10.32
CA GLU A 71 7.42 -12.95 11.33
C GLU A 71 8.88 -13.24 10.91
N ASP A 72 9.10 -13.55 9.64
CA ASP A 72 10.45 -13.72 9.07
C ASP A 72 11.26 -12.42 9.18
N SER A 73 10.66 -11.27 8.89
CA SER A 73 11.29 -9.95 8.99
C SER A 73 11.67 -9.60 10.44
N ILE A 74 10.80 -9.95 11.40
CA ILE A 74 11.09 -9.82 12.83
C ILE A 74 12.31 -10.67 13.21
N THR A 75 12.35 -11.92 12.75
CA THR A 75 13.46 -12.84 13.02
C THR A 75 14.79 -12.34 12.42
N GLN A 76 14.73 -11.65 11.29
CA GLN A 76 15.88 -11.01 10.62
C GLN A 76 16.30 -9.70 11.30
N ASN A 77 15.56 -9.22 12.30
CA ASN A 77 15.79 -7.96 13.02
C ASN A 77 15.86 -6.75 12.06
N VAL A 78 14.91 -6.65 11.14
CA VAL A 78 14.79 -5.43 10.30
C VAL A 78 14.47 -4.22 11.17
N ASP A 79 14.88 -3.04 10.75
CA ASP A 79 14.67 -1.79 11.50
C ASP A 79 13.24 -1.26 11.38
N ALA A 80 12.55 -1.60 10.28
CA ALA A 80 11.14 -1.26 10.07
C ALA A 80 10.46 -2.22 9.08
N ILE A 81 9.13 -2.28 9.16
CA ILE A 81 8.29 -3.01 8.21
C ILE A 81 7.30 -2.04 7.58
N VAL A 82 7.16 -2.11 6.26
CA VAL A 82 6.11 -1.43 5.50
C VAL A 82 5.12 -2.47 5.00
N ILE A 83 3.84 -2.28 5.24
CA ILE A 83 2.80 -3.18 4.74
C ILE A 83 1.88 -2.46 3.74
N ASN A 84 1.54 -3.14 2.64
CA ASN A 84 0.50 -2.73 1.71
C ASN A 84 -0.59 -3.80 1.67
N VAL A 85 -1.23 -4.01 2.81
CA VAL A 85 -2.30 -4.99 3.05
C VAL A 85 -3.24 -4.47 4.12
N ASP A 86 -4.49 -4.93 4.15
CA ASP A 86 -5.40 -4.58 5.24
C ASP A 86 -4.83 -5.03 6.59
N PRO A 87 -4.54 -4.11 7.54
CA PRO A 87 -3.98 -4.44 8.84
C PRO A 87 -4.83 -5.45 9.62
N ALA A 88 -6.15 -5.43 9.45
CA ALA A 88 -7.05 -6.38 10.12
C ALA A 88 -6.78 -7.83 9.73
N GLN A 89 -6.34 -8.06 8.49
CA GLN A 89 -6.03 -9.40 7.97
C GLN A 89 -4.66 -9.93 8.44
N VAL A 90 -3.76 -9.07 8.89
CA VAL A 90 -2.41 -9.41 9.36
C VAL A 90 -2.16 -9.04 10.81
N SER A 91 -3.22 -8.82 11.59
CA SER A 91 -3.18 -8.28 12.96
C SER A 91 -2.27 -9.08 13.90
N ALA A 92 -2.18 -10.40 13.76
CA ALA A 92 -1.28 -11.24 14.56
C ALA A 92 0.20 -10.89 14.29
N GLY A 93 0.60 -10.73 13.02
CA GLY A 93 1.95 -10.30 12.63
C GLY A 93 2.27 -8.89 13.12
N LEU A 94 1.30 -7.96 13.04
CA LEU A 94 1.47 -6.60 13.56
C LEU A 94 1.68 -6.58 15.06
N GLN A 95 0.95 -7.41 15.81
CA GLN A 95 1.15 -7.53 17.25
C GLN A 95 2.55 -8.09 17.58
N SER A 96 2.98 -9.11 16.83
CA SER A 96 4.34 -9.69 16.99
C SER A 96 5.43 -8.64 16.70
N ALA A 97 5.29 -7.83 15.65
CA ALA A 97 6.23 -6.75 15.33
C ALA A 97 6.29 -5.70 16.45
N LYS A 98 5.13 -5.30 16.99
CA LYS A 98 5.03 -4.37 18.11
C LYS A 98 5.72 -4.93 19.35
N ASP A 99 5.50 -6.21 19.69
CA ASP A 99 6.11 -6.87 20.86
C ASP A 99 7.63 -7.00 20.70
N ALA A 100 8.11 -7.12 19.47
CA ALA A 100 9.54 -7.09 19.12
C ALA A 100 10.13 -5.67 19.06
N GLY A 101 9.31 -4.63 19.17
CA GLY A 101 9.75 -3.23 19.10
C GLY A 101 10.05 -2.73 17.68
N ILE A 102 9.62 -3.46 16.64
CA ILE A 102 9.82 -3.10 15.24
C ILE A 102 8.62 -2.24 14.78
N PRO A 103 8.84 -0.99 14.35
CA PRO A 103 7.76 -0.12 13.86
C PRO A 103 7.21 -0.64 12.53
N VAL A 104 5.88 -0.57 12.41
CA VAL A 104 5.19 -0.92 11.16
C VAL A 104 4.49 0.32 10.59
N VAL A 105 4.72 0.59 9.31
CA VAL A 105 4.10 1.68 8.54
C VAL A 105 3.17 1.08 7.49
N GLY A 106 1.97 1.63 7.35
CA GLY A 106 1.06 1.30 6.25
C GLY A 106 1.36 2.12 5.00
N LEU A 107 1.40 1.47 3.84
CA LEU A 107 1.44 2.09 2.52
C LEU A 107 0.12 1.80 1.81
N ASP A 108 -0.74 2.80 1.71
CA ASP A 108 -2.12 2.67 1.24
C ASP A 108 -2.86 1.50 1.93
N ALA A 109 -2.60 1.28 3.21
CA ALA A 109 -3.26 0.30 4.07
C ALA A 109 -4.50 0.91 4.77
N GLY A 110 -5.24 0.14 5.51
CA GLY A 110 -6.28 0.65 6.41
C GLY A 110 -5.68 1.33 7.64
N ALA A 111 -6.50 2.07 8.39
CA ALA A 111 -6.09 2.61 9.68
C ALA A 111 -6.10 1.52 10.76
N ASP A 112 -5.02 1.41 11.54
CA ASP A 112 -4.91 0.48 12.65
C ASP A 112 -4.02 1.06 13.75
N PRO A 113 -4.34 0.85 15.04
CA PRO A 113 -3.54 1.38 16.16
C PRO A 113 -2.17 0.69 16.32
N LEU A 114 -1.92 -0.42 15.64
CA LEU A 114 -0.63 -1.10 15.61
C LEU A 114 0.34 -0.48 14.59
N LEU A 115 -0.16 0.34 13.66
CA LEU A 115 0.67 1.09 12.73
C LEU A 115 1.16 2.39 13.37
N VAL A 116 2.43 2.70 13.23
CA VAL A 116 2.99 4.00 13.68
C VAL A 116 2.58 5.15 12.76
N ALA A 117 2.32 4.85 11.49
CA ALA A 117 1.79 5.76 10.49
C ALA A 117 1.14 4.98 9.35
N ASN A 118 0.26 5.61 8.60
CA ASN A 118 -0.27 5.09 7.33
C ASN A 118 -0.25 6.20 6.28
N VAL A 119 0.49 5.99 5.21
CA VAL A 119 0.53 6.89 4.05
C VAL A 119 -0.48 6.35 3.04
N THR A 120 -1.53 7.12 2.79
CA THR A 120 -2.64 6.68 1.94
C THR A 120 -3.13 7.79 1.04
N SER A 121 -3.69 7.40 -0.11
CA SER A 121 -4.41 8.31 -1.00
C SER A 121 -5.73 8.78 -0.36
N ASN A 122 -6.19 9.98 -0.73
CA ASN A 122 -7.53 10.44 -0.31
C ASN A 122 -8.61 9.79 -1.19
N GLY A 123 -8.95 8.54 -0.88
CA GLY A 123 -9.96 7.77 -1.61
C GLY A 123 -11.33 8.42 -1.66
N TYR A 124 -11.71 9.17 -0.63
CA TYR A 124 -12.97 9.93 -0.58
C TYR A 124 -13.03 11.01 -1.68
N ALA A 125 -12.04 11.88 -1.72
CA ALA A 125 -11.99 12.97 -2.70
C ALA A 125 -11.86 12.42 -4.13
N MET A 126 -10.97 11.45 -4.34
CA MET A 126 -10.77 10.82 -5.65
C MET A 126 -12.06 10.21 -6.19
N ALA A 127 -12.79 9.46 -5.38
CA ALA A 127 -14.03 8.82 -5.80
C ALA A 127 -15.15 9.84 -6.05
N ALA A 128 -15.31 10.84 -5.17
CA ALA A 128 -16.31 11.87 -5.35
C ALA A 128 -16.09 12.67 -6.66
N GLU A 129 -14.87 13.15 -6.89
CA GLU A 129 -14.51 13.91 -8.10
C GLU A 129 -14.71 13.08 -9.37
N THR A 130 -14.23 11.81 -9.38
CA THR A 130 -14.37 10.93 -10.53
C THR A 130 -15.84 10.60 -10.81
N SER A 131 -16.63 10.29 -9.79
CA SER A 131 -18.04 9.94 -9.96
C SER A 131 -18.88 11.14 -10.43
N VAL A 132 -18.63 12.32 -9.88
CA VAL A 132 -19.28 13.57 -10.34
C VAL A 132 -18.88 13.89 -11.80
N TYR A 133 -17.59 13.69 -12.14
CA TYR A 133 -17.14 13.87 -13.51
C TYR A 133 -17.88 12.92 -14.48
N ILE A 134 -18.01 11.64 -14.13
CA ILE A 134 -18.73 10.65 -14.94
C ILE A 134 -20.20 11.04 -15.06
N ALA A 135 -20.88 11.33 -13.95
CA ALA A 135 -22.29 11.74 -13.96
C ALA A 135 -22.54 12.95 -14.85
N ASN A 136 -21.68 13.98 -14.78
CA ASN A 136 -21.77 15.14 -15.66
C ASN A 136 -21.49 14.80 -17.12
N ARG A 137 -20.55 13.87 -17.38
CA ARG A 137 -20.16 13.47 -18.73
C ARG A 137 -21.27 12.74 -19.48
N ILE A 138 -22.12 11.99 -18.74
CA ILE A 138 -23.30 11.31 -19.26
C ILE A 138 -24.59 12.11 -19.00
N GLU A 139 -24.48 13.41 -18.68
CA GLU A 139 -25.60 14.33 -18.48
C GLU A 139 -26.64 13.85 -17.46
N GLY A 140 -26.15 13.11 -16.43
CA GLY A 140 -26.96 12.59 -15.32
C GLY A 140 -27.87 11.42 -15.68
N SER A 141 -27.75 10.83 -16.88
CA SER A 141 -28.60 9.73 -17.37
C SER A 141 -27.77 8.71 -18.14
N GLY A 142 -28.06 7.43 -17.96
CA GLY A 142 -27.39 6.34 -18.68
C GLY A 142 -27.06 5.14 -17.81
N LYS A 143 -26.25 4.23 -18.36
CA LYS A 143 -25.86 2.99 -17.70
C LYS A 143 -24.36 3.00 -17.39
N ILE A 144 -23.99 2.55 -16.19
CA ILE A 144 -22.62 2.45 -15.76
C ILE A 144 -22.31 1.06 -15.20
N VAL A 145 -21.04 0.68 -15.21
CA VAL A 145 -20.52 -0.50 -14.52
C VAL A 145 -19.43 -0.03 -13.54
N MET A 146 -19.46 -0.55 -12.33
CA MET A 146 -18.48 -0.23 -11.31
C MET A 146 -17.54 -1.41 -11.10
N PHE A 147 -16.25 -1.21 -11.35
CA PHE A 147 -15.23 -2.14 -10.91
C PHE A 147 -14.78 -1.77 -9.50
N VAL A 148 -14.97 -2.69 -8.55
CA VAL A 148 -14.76 -2.46 -7.10
C VAL A 148 -13.87 -3.55 -6.51
N PHE A 149 -13.21 -3.23 -5.40
CA PHE A 149 -12.43 -4.21 -4.64
C PHE A 149 -12.63 -3.97 -3.16
N ASP A 150 -13.71 -4.57 -2.62
CA ASP A 150 -14.19 -4.30 -1.26
C ASP A 150 -13.34 -5.01 -0.18
N ALA A 151 -12.46 -5.94 -0.56
CA ALA A 151 -11.56 -6.64 0.35
C ALA A 151 -10.38 -5.77 0.83
N PHE A 152 -10.21 -4.56 0.28
CA PHE A 152 -9.11 -3.66 0.62
C PHE A 152 -9.64 -2.27 0.98
N PRO A 153 -9.56 -1.85 2.27
CA PRO A 153 -10.25 -0.65 2.78
C PRO A 153 -10.03 0.63 1.99
N PRO A 154 -8.81 0.97 1.51
CA PRO A 154 -8.60 2.18 0.71
C PRO A 154 -9.30 2.17 -0.65
N VAL A 155 -9.62 0.99 -1.19
CA VAL A 155 -10.36 0.83 -2.44
C VAL A 155 -11.85 0.70 -2.16
N GLN A 156 -12.25 -0.02 -1.10
CA GLN A 156 -13.64 -0.15 -0.66
C GLN A 156 -14.32 1.22 -0.51
N ILE A 157 -13.64 2.16 0.18
CA ILE A 157 -14.22 3.50 0.41
C ILE A 157 -14.50 4.24 -0.90
N ARG A 158 -13.73 4.00 -1.96
CA ARG A 158 -13.98 4.60 -3.28
C ARG A 158 -15.29 4.09 -3.88
N GLY A 159 -15.58 2.79 -3.75
CA GLY A 159 -16.84 2.19 -4.16
C GLY A 159 -18.03 2.77 -3.39
N VAL A 160 -17.92 2.87 -2.06
CA VAL A 160 -18.96 3.44 -1.19
C VAL A 160 -19.29 4.89 -1.57
N ILE A 161 -18.28 5.71 -1.83
CA ILE A 161 -18.48 7.10 -2.23
C ILE A 161 -19.10 7.20 -3.63
N ALA A 162 -18.64 6.36 -4.56
CA ALA A 162 -19.21 6.32 -5.92
C ALA A 162 -20.70 5.95 -5.89
N ASP A 163 -21.09 4.93 -5.10
CA ASP A 163 -22.51 4.58 -4.90
C ASP A 163 -23.32 5.75 -4.35
N ALA A 164 -22.77 6.45 -3.35
CA ALA A 164 -23.45 7.59 -2.76
C ALA A 164 -23.63 8.75 -3.76
N VAL A 165 -22.66 8.97 -4.66
CA VAL A 165 -22.77 9.98 -5.70
C VAL A 165 -23.81 9.57 -6.75
N PHE A 166 -23.68 8.37 -7.34
CA PHE A 166 -24.60 7.91 -8.38
C PHE A 166 -26.03 7.73 -7.85
N GLY A 167 -26.22 7.37 -6.59
CA GLY A 167 -27.51 7.31 -5.94
C GLY A 167 -28.29 8.66 -5.90
N ASN A 168 -27.62 9.79 -6.15
CA ASN A 168 -28.27 11.09 -6.29
C ASN A 168 -28.70 11.41 -7.74
N PHE A 169 -28.45 10.51 -8.71
CA PHE A 169 -28.83 10.65 -10.12
C PHE A 169 -29.81 9.53 -10.46
N PRO A 170 -31.13 9.75 -10.35
CA PRO A 170 -32.15 8.71 -10.50
C PRO A 170 -32.21 8.09 -11.91
N ASP A 171 -31.70 8.78 -12.92
CA ASP A 171 -31.66 8.32 -14.31
C ASP A 171 -30.32 7.64 -14.67
N ILE A 172 -29.40 7.46 -13.69
CA ILE A 172 -28.22 6.64 -13.85
C ILE A 172 -28.49 5.25 -13.28
N GLU A 173 -28.40 4.23 -14.13
CA GLU A 173 -28.51 2.83 -13.75
C GLU A 173 -27.11 2.22 -13.55
N VAL A 174 -26.82 1.69 -12.35
CA VAL A 174 -25.64 0.85 -12.11
C VAL A 174 -25.97 -0.57 -12.52
N LEU A 175 -25.52 -0.99 -13.71
CA LEU A 175 -25.79 -2.32 -14.27
C LEU A 175 -25.17 -3.43 -13.42
N ASP A 176 -23.94 -3.22 -12.97
CA ASP A 176 -23.21 -4.23 -12.20
C ASP A 176 -22.10 -3.61 -11.32
N ARG A 177 -21.78 -4.32 -10.24
CA ARG A 177 -20.63 -4.08 -9.38
C ARG A 177 -19.70 -5.27 -9.50
N VAL A 178 -18.62 -5.11 -10.23
CA VAL A 178 -17.73 -6.18 -10.63
C VAL A 178 -16.48 -6.18 -9.74
N THR A 179 -16.17 -7.32 -9.12
CA THR A 179 -14.89 -7.53 -8.43
C THR A 179 -13.94 -8.27 -9.37
N PRO A 180 -12.86 -7.65 -9.84
CA PRO A 180 -11.87 -8.34 -10.68
C PRO A 180 -11.02 -9.28 -9.85
N ASP A 181 -10.48 -10.32 -10.49
CA ASP A 181 -9.33 -11.06 -9.96
C ASP A 181 -8.09 -10.18 -10.11
N VAL A 182 -7.47 -9.85 -8.99
CA VAL A 182 -6.33 -8.92 -8.95
C VAL A 182 -4.99 -9.61 -8.75
N SER A 183 -4.96 -10.94 -8.76
CA SER A 183 -3.75 -11.74 -8.53
C SER A 183 -2.64 -11.48 -9.56
N ASP A 184 -3.03 -11.12 -10.80
CA ASP A 184 -2.13 -10.78 -11.91
C ASP A 184 -2.24 -9.29 -12.33
N GLY A 185 -2.70 -8.42 -11.43
CA GLY A 185 -2.97 -7.00 -11.71
C GLY A 185 -4.38 -6.72 -12.23
N GLY A 186 -5.21 -7.73 -12.47
CA GLY A 186 -6.64 -7.60 -12.78
C GLY A 186 -7.00 -7.12 -14.17
N ILE A 187 -6.05 -6.87 -15.05
CA ILE A 187 -6.30 -6.25 -16.38
C ILE A 187 -7.05 -7.20 -17.30
N ALA A 188 -6.60 -8.45 -17.41
CA ALA A 188 -7.19 -9.44 -18.31
C ALA A 188 -8.61 -9.79 -17.85
N ASP A 189 -8.81 -10.05 -16.57
CA ASP A 189 -10.10 -10.38 -15.99
C ASP A 189 -11.10 -9.22 -16.10
N SER A 190 -10.68 -7.99 -15.79
CA SER A 190 -11.52 -6.79 -15.93
C SER A 190 -11.98 -6.60 -17.38
N ARG A 191 -11.08 -6.82 -18.35
CA ARG A 191 -11.42 -6.74 -19.77
C ARG A 191 -12.47 -7.78 -20.14
N ALA A 192 -12.25 -9.05 -19.79
CA ALA A 192 -13.18 -10.15 -20.13
C ALA A 192 -14.57 -9.93 -19.53
N LYS A 193 -14.64 -9.47 -18.27
CA LYS A 193 -15.89 -9.14 -17.61
C LYS A 193 -16.61 -7.97 -18.29
N MET A 194 -15.88 -6.91 -18.65
CA MET A 194 -16.48 -5.77 -19.35
C MET A 194 -16.97 -6.14 -20.75
N GLU A 195 -16.21 -6.95 -21.51
CA GLU A 195 -16.66 -7.45 -22.82
C GLU A 195 -17.94 -8.27 -22.70
N ALA A 196 -18.08 -9.12 -21.68
CA ALA A 196 -19.30 -9.88 -21.43
C ALA A 196 -20.51 -8.97 -21.08
N ILE A 197 -20.30 -7.94 -20.25
CA ILE A 197 -21.36 -6.98 -19.88
C ILE A 197 -21.80 -6.19 -21.10
N LEU A 198 -20.87 -5.71 -21.92
CA LEU A 198 -21.20 -4.97 -23.16
C LEU A 198 -21.94 -5.86 -24.16
N ALA A 199 -21.59 -7.13 -24.28
CA ALA A 199 -22.28 -8.08 -25.13
C ALA A 199 -23.73 -8.35 -24.66
N ALA A 200 -23.94 -8.36 -23.34
CA ALA A 200 -25.27 -8.52 -22.73
C ALA A 200 -26.13 -7.23 -22.80
N ASN A 201 -25.51 -6.07 -22.96
CA ASN A 201 -26.15 -4.75 -22.99
C ASN A 201 -25.72 -3.99 -24.25
N PRO A 202 -26.20 -4.39 -25.46
CA PRO A 202 -25.69 -3.87 -26.72
C PRO A 202 -26.10 -2.41 -27.01
N GLU A 203 -27.04 -1.86 -26.27
CA GLU A 203 -27.42 -0.45 -26.33
C GLU A 203 -26.84 0.31 -25.15
N PRO A 204 -26.02 1.34 -25.39
CA PRO A 204 -25.42 2.13 -24.32
C PRO A 204 -26.39 3.00 -23.53
#